data_1f1e31f5d6f68a3f61eb53da735267dc
#
_entry.id   1f1e31f5d6f68a3f61eb53da735267dc
#
_cell.length_a   1.000
_cell.length_b   1.000
_cell.length_c   1.000
_cell.angle_alpha   90.00
_cell.angle_beta   90.00
_cell.angle_gamma   90.00
#
_symmetry.space_group_name_H-M   'P 1'
#
loop_
_entity.id
_entity.type
_entity.pdbx_description
1 polymer ?
#
loop_
_entity_poly.entity_id
_entity_poly.type
_entity_poly.pdbx_seq_one_letter_code
_entity_poly.pdbx_strand_id
1 'polypeptide(L)'
;IAAIGVGFLVDFIIIRRTKHVTGTGKEIITLGLMMVFLGITPMLFGVDPMRLPKVIENGAFSVGGANLSYNSLLNIVLGLGLTIGLFLLLQKTKLGLAIRTTASSEKTARLMGVPTKWVTLFAWALALVLGTLSGAMIAPSTSVTVNLMDSVQVNAFIACVLGGFQTFYGPVIGAYIIAIATNLLSYYVSSVWGTQILYILVIIFIVFKPVGLIGKKTVKKV
;
A
#
# COMPACT_ATOMS: atom_id res chain seq x y z
N ILE A 1 -13.10 -12.46 1.76
CA ILE A 1 -13.31 -13.29 2.96
C ILE A 1 -11.99 -13.92 3.40
N ALA A 2 -11.25 -14.62 2.51
CA ALA A 2 -9.95 -15.23 2.85
C ALA A 2 -8.93 -14.23 3.43
N ALA A 3 -8.78 -13.04 2.83
CA ALA A 3 -7.88 -11.99 3.32
C ALA A 3 -8.20 -11.53 4.75
N ILE A 4 -9.49 -11.42 5.08
CA ILE A 4 -9.92 -11.09 6.44
C ILE A 4 -9.54 -12.22 7.40
N GLY A 5 -9.75 -13.48 7.02
CA GLY A 5 -9.38 -14.66 7.80
C GLY A 5 -7.88 -14.71 8.10
N VAL A 6 -7.03 -14.48 7.10
CA VAL A 6 -5.56 -14.40 7.26
C VAL A 6 -5.19 -13.24 8.17
N GLY A 7 -5.84 -12.08 8.06
CA GLY A 7 -5.59 -10.93 8.92
C GLY A 7 -5.90 -11.20 10.40
N PHE A 8 -7.02 -11.88 10.66
CA PHE A 8 -7.36 -12.33 12.02
C PHE A 8 -6.33 -13.32 12.57
N LEU A 9 -5.90 -14.28 11.75
CA LEU A 9 -4.94 -15.29 12.13
C LEU A 9 -3.58 -14.68 12.47
N VAL A 10 -3.10 -13.73 11.65
CA VAL A 10 -1.85 -13.00 11.89
C VAL A 10 -1.93 -12.18 13.18
N ASP A 11 -3.00 -11.41 13.38
CA ASP A 11 -3.18 -10.61 14.60
C ASP A 11 -3.25 -11.50 15.83
N PHE A 12 -4.06 -12.57 15.78
CA PHE A 12 -4.29 -13.44 16.93
C PHE A 12 -3.05 -14.25 17.34
N ILE A 13 -2.37 -14.86 16.36
CA ILE A 13 -1.23 -15.77 16.64
C ILE A 13 0.05 -14.98 16.96
N ILE A 14 0.30 -13.91 16.21
CA ILE A 14 1.60 -13.24 16.25
C ILE A 14 1.53 -11.95 17.06
N ILE A 15 0.69 -10.99 16.65
CA ILE A 15 0.74 -9.64 17.18
C ILE A 15 0.28 -9.59 18.64
N ARG A 16 -0.74 -10.35 18.99
CA ARG A 16 -1.23 -10.40 20.40
C ARG A 16 -0.25 -11.03 21.38
N ARG A 17 0.61 -11.94 20.92
CA ARG A 17 1.63 -12.58 21.76
C ARG A 17 2.88 -11.72 21.95
N THR A 18 3.14 -10.76 21.07
CA THR A 18 4.34 -9.91 21.08
C THR A 18 4.16 -8.60 21.86
N LYS A 19 3.40 -8.61 22.94
CA LYS A 19 3.08 -7.42 23.77
C LYS A 19 4.31 -6.73 24.39
N HIS A 20 5.38 -7.46 24.63
CA HIS A 20 6.62 -6.98 25.25
C HIS A 20 7.70 -6.57 24.24
N VAL A 21 7.43 -6.73 22.94
CA VAL A 21 8.39 -6.43 21.88
C VAL A 21 8.31 -4.95 21.51
N THR A 22 9.48 -4.32 21.35
CA THR A 22 9.63 -2.94 20.89
C THR A 22 9.05 -2.75 19.48
N GLY A 23 8.80 -1.50 19.06
CA GLY A 23 8.29 -1.19 17.71
C GLY A 23 9.11 -1.87 16.61
N THR A 24 10.43 -1.75 16.65
CA THR A 24 11.37 -2.38 15.70
C THR A 24 11.27 -3.92 15.70
N GLY A 25 11.06 -4.52 16.87
CA GLY A 25 10.87 -5.97 16.96
C GLY A 25 9.57 -6.45 16.28
N LYS A 26 8.51 -5.66 16.32
CA LYS A 26 7.26 -5.96 15.60
C LYS A 26 7.47 -5.90 14.08
N GLU A 27 8.26 -4.94 13.59
CA GLU A 27 8.63 -4.83 12.17
C GLU A 27 9.41 -6.07 11.70
N ILE A 28 10.38 -6.54 12.48
CA ILE A 28 11.13 -7.77 12.18
C ILE A 28 10.22 -8.99 12.11
N ILE A 29 9.26 -9.09 13.04
CA ILE A 29 8.29 -10.20 13.05
C ILE A 29 7.41 -10.17 11.80
N THR A 30 6.96 -8.99 11.36
CA THR A 30 6.16 -8.88 10.13
C THR A 30 6.96 -9.22 8.87
N LEU A 31 8.24 -8.84 8.81
CA LEU A 31 9.15 -9.25 7.73
C LEU A 31 9.37 -10.77 7.72
N GLY A 32 9.60 -11.37 8.90
CA GLY A 32 9.71 -12.82 9.03
C GLY A 32 8.46 -13.56 8.57
N LEU A 33 7.26 -13.02 8.92
CA LEU A 33 5.99 -13.56 8.47
C LEU A 33 5.83 -13.47 6.94
N MET A 34 6.23 -12.35 6.34
CA MET A 34 6.26 -12.19 4.89
C MET A 34 7.13 -13.27 4.22
N MET A 35 8.33 -13.52 4.75
CA MET A 35 9.21 -14.59 4.25
C MET A 35 8.59 -15.98 4.36
N VAL A 36 7.88 -16.27 5.46
CA VAL A 36 7.14 -17.53 5.62
C VAL A 36 6.07 -17.68 4.55
N PHE A 37 5.27 -16.64 4.30
CA PHE A 37 4.25 -16.69 3.25
C PHE A 37 4.87 -16.84 1.85
N LEU A 38 5.96 -16.13 1.55
CA LEU A 38 6.68 -16.27 0.28
C LEU A 38 7.20 -17.68 0.08
N GLY A 39 7.64 -18.37 1.15
CA GLY A 39 8.08 -19.74 1.09
C GLY A 39 6.95 -20.78 0.95
N ILE A 40 5.82 -20.55 1.63
CA ILE A 40 4.68 -21.48 1.61
C ILE A 40 3.87 -21.35 0.31
N THR A 41 3.70 -20.16 -0.24
CA THR A 41 2.87 -19.90 -1.42
C THR A 41 3.26 -20.77 -2.62
N PRO A 42 4.55 -20.89 -3.06
CA PRO A 42 4.91 -21.75 -4.17
C PRO A 42 4.73 -23.24 -3.88
N MET A 43 4.80 -23.65 -2.61
CA MET A 43 4.54 -25.04 -2.23
C MET A 43 3.06 -25.43 -2.40
N LEU A 44 2.15 -24.48 -2.18
CA LEU A 44 0.71 -24.72 -2.27
C LEU A 44 0.15 -24.50 -3.68
N PHE A 45 0.64 -23.48 -4.38
CA PHE A 45 0.07 -23.04 -5.67
C PHE A 45 1.00 -23.25 -6.87
N GLY A 46 2.24 -23.71 -6.64
CA GLY A 46 3.26 -23.82 -7.67
C GLY A 46 3.98 -22.52 -7.97
N VAL A 47 4.96 -22.57 -8.88
CA VAL A 47 5.78 -21.43 -9.31
C VAL A 47 5.41 -20.89 -10.68
N ASP A 48 4.56 -21.59 -11.41
CA ASP A 48 4.22 -21.22 -12.79
C ASP A 48 3.36 -19.95 -12.82
N PRO A 49 3.71 -18.97 -13.69
CA PRO A 49 2.94 -17.76 -13.85
C PRO A 49 1.53 -18.05 -14.35
N MET A 50 0.51 -17.71 -13.57
CA MET A 50 -0.89 -17.85 -13.97
C MET A 50 -1.38 -16.54 -14.61
N ARG A 51 -2.14 -16.65 -15.71
CA ARG A 51 -2.81 -15.50 -16.32
C ARG A 51 -4.27 -15.50 -15.89
N LEU A 52 -4.70 -14.39 -15.29
CA LEU A 52 -6.12 -14.18 -15.00
C LEU A 52 -6.78 -13.48 -16.19
N PRO A 53 -7.99 -13.90 -16.58
CA PRO A 53 -8.75 -13.21 -17.61
C PRO A 53 -9.08 -11.79 -17.13
N LYS A 54 -9.15 -10.87 -18.08
CA LYS A 54 -9.61 -9.49 -17.79
C LYS A 54 -11.08 -9.53 -17.40
N VAL A 55 -11.47 -8.72 -16.44
CA VAL A 55 -12.87 -8.61 -16.00
C VAL A 55 -13.79 -8.17 -17.16
N ILE A 56 -13.25 -7.32 -18.04
CA ILE A 56 -13.92 -6.90 -19.29
C ILE A 56 -13.00 -7.27 -20.43
N GLU A 57 -13.33 -8.35 -21.16
CA GLU A 57 -12.47 -8.91 -22.19
C GLU A 57 -12.45 -8.10 -23.49
N ASN A 58 -13.55 -7.45 -23.84
CA ASN A 58 -13.70 -6.75 -25.11
C ASN A 58 -14.09 -5.29 -24.94
N GLY A 59 -13.36 -4.41 -25.62
CA GLY A 59 -13.67 -3.02 -25.80
C GLY A 59 -12.51 -2.09 -25.42
N ALA A 60 -12.19 -1.23 -26.36
CA ALA A 60 -11.30 -0.10 -26.15
C ALA A 60 -12.02 1.16 -26.61
N PHE A 61 -11.91 2.20 -25.84
CA PHE A 61 -12.42 3.51 -26.19
C PHE A 61 -11.23 4.37 -26.64
N SER A 62 -11.30 4.89 -27.85
CA SER A 62 -10.22 5.76 -28.35
C SER A 62 -10.53 7.22 -28.06
N VAL A 63 -9.66 7.86 -27.29
CA VAL A 63 -9.73 9.31 -27.02
C VAL A 63 -8.43 9.94 -27.55
N GLY A 64 -8.56 10.83 -28.52
CA GLY A 64 -7.40 11.59 -29.02
C GLY A 64 -6.25 10.74 -29.57
N GLY A 65 -6.51 9.54 -30.14
CA GLY A 65 -5.51 8.64 -30.66
C GLY A 65 -4.92 7.64 -29.66
N ALA A 66 -5.31 7.71 -28.38
CA ALA A 66 -4.94 6.73 -27.37
C ALA A 66 -6.06 5.72 -27.13
N ASN A 67 -5.75 4.43 -27.18
CA ASN A 67 -6.70 3.35 -26.91
C ASN A 67 -6.73 3.02 -25.40
N LEU A 68 -7.82 3.36 -24.74
CA LEU A 68 -8.08 3.02 -23.34
C LEU A 68 -8.94 1.76 -23.26
N SER A 69 -8.41 0.70 -22.67
CA SER A 69 -9.19 -0.51 -22.37
C SER A 69 -10.25 -0.20 -21.30
N TYR A 70 -11.45 -0.76 -21.44
CA TYR A 70 -12.48 -0.67 -20.39
C TYR A 70 -11.99 -1.23 -19.05
N ASN A 71 -11.11 -2.20 -19.06
CA ASN A 71 -10.51 -2.73 -17.83
C ASN A 71 -9.63 -1.68 -17.13
N SER A 72 -8.90 -0.86 -17.88
CA SER A 72 -8.11 0.25 -17.32
C SER A 72 -9.00 1.34 -16.72
N LEU A 73 -10.12 1.65 -17.39
CA LEU A 73 -11.11 2.60 -16.87
C LEU A 73 -11.74 2.08 -15.56
N LEU A 74 -12.11 0.81 -15.52
CA LEU A 74 -12.62 0.15 -14.32
C LEU A 74 -11.61 0.23 -13.17
N ASN A 75 -10.34 -0.04 -13.44
CA ASN A 75 -9.27 0.07 -12.44
C ASN A 75 -9.12 1.50 -11.91
N ILE A 76 -9.20 2.50 -12.76
CA ILE A 76 -9.14 3.93 -12.34
C ILE A 76 -10.34 4.26 -11.43
N VAL A 77 -11.56 3.89 -11.83
CA VAL A 77 -12.78 4.15 -11.05
C VAL A 77 -12.74 3.44 -9.70
N LEU A 78 -12.35 2.16 -9.69
CA LEU A 78 -12.21 1.40 -8.44
C LEU A 78 -11.10 1.98 -7.55
N GLY A 79 -9.93 2.30 -8.11
CA GLY A 79 -8.83 2.88 -7.36
C GLY A 79 -9.18 4.23 -6.73
N LEU A 80 -9.84 5.12 -7.48
CA LEU A 80 -10.34 6.39 -6.96
C LEU A 80 -11.43 6.16 -5.90
N GLY A 81 -12.36 5.26 -6.15
CA GLY A 81 -13.43 4.90 -5.20
C GLY A 81 -12.88 4.38 -3.87
N LEU A 82 -11.91 3.46 -3.92
CA LEU A 82 -11.23 2.94 -2.73
C LEU A 82 -10.45 4.04 -1.99
N THR A 83 -9.76 4.90 -2.72
CA THR A 83 -9.01 6.03 -2.13
C THR A 83 -9.93 7.00 -1.42
N ILE A 84 -11.03 7.41 -2.07
CA ILE A 84 -12.03 8.31 -1.49
C ILE A 84 -12.73 7.64 -0.30
N GLY A 85 -13.13 6.38 -0.44
CA GLY A 85 -13.75 5.60 0.62
C GLY A 85 -12.87 5.49 1.86
N LEU A 86 -11.58 5.18 1.67
CA LEU A 86 -10.61 5.10 2.76
C LEU A 86 -10.36 6.49 3.40
N PHE A 87 -10.30 7.54 2.58
CA PHE A 87 -10.17 8.90 3.08
C PHE A 87 -11.37 9.30 3.97
N LEU A 88 -12.59 9.04 3.51
CA LEU A 88 -13.80 9.31 4.28
C LEU A 88 -13.85 8.48 5.56
N LEU A 89 -13.50 7.21 5.49
CA LEU A 89 -13.43 6.32 6.66
C LEU A 89 -12.44 6.87 7.69
N LEU A 90 -11.22 7.22 7.28
CA LEU A 90 -10.18 7.69 8.20
C LEU A 90 -10.43 9.11 8.71
N GLN A 91 -11.03 10.00 7.92
CA GLN A 91 -11.20 11.41 8.29
C GLN A 91 -12.55 11.71 8.93
N LYS A 92 -13.61 11.03 8.52
CA LYS A 92 -14.99 11.38 8.89
C LYS A 92 -15.65 10.41 9.87
N THR A 93 -15.02 9.25 10.19
CA THR A 93 -15.62 8.26 11.09
C THR A 93 -14.95 8.22 12.47
N LYS A 94 -15.71 7.74 13.45
CA LYS A 94 -15.21 7.48 14.81
C LYS A 94 -14.10 6.41 14.82
N LEU A 95 -14.20 5.41 13.94
CA LEU A 95 -13.17 4.38 13.75
C LEU A 95 -11.87 5.00 13.22
N GLY A 96 -11.95 5.89 12.23
CA GLY A 96 -10.79 6.60 11.71
C GLY A 96 -10.12 7.47 12.78
N LEU A 97 -10.89 8.13 13.64
CA LEU A 97 -10.34 8.86 14.78
C LEU A 97 -9.61 7.92 15.74
N ALA A 98 -10.20 6.77 16.08
CA ALA A 98 -9.60 5.76 16.95
C ALA A 98 -8.30 5.20 16.35
N ILE A 99 -8.25 4.95 15.03
CA ILE A 99 -7.03 4.50 14.34
C ILE A 99 -5.93 5.56 14.43
N ARG A 100 -6.23 6.82 14.14
CA ARG A 100 -5.25 7.92 14.19
C ARG A 100 -4.73 8.20 15.60
N THR A 101 -5.58 8.16 16.61
CA THR A 101 -5.17 8.31 18.01
C THR A 101 -4.32 7.15 18.49
N THR A 102 -4.66 5.92 18.13
CA THR A 102 -3.87 4.72 18.45
C THR A 102 -2.51 4.75 17.74
N ALA A 103 -2.45 5.19 16.50
CA ALA A 103 -1.21 5.33 15.73
C ALA A 103 -0.28 6.42 16.30
N SER A 104 -0.85 7.50 16.85
CA SER A 104 -0.06 8.56 17.48
C SER A 104 0.55 8.12 18.82
N SER A 105 -0.23 7.52 19.69
CA SER A 105 0.22 6.96 20.97
C SER A 105 -0.75 5.90 21.47
N GLU A 106 -0.35 4.64 21.42
CA GLU A 106 -1.18 3.53 21.93
C GLU A 106 -1.46 3.66 23.43
N LYS A 107 -0.46 4.15 24.20
CA LYS A 107 -0.63 4.35 25.66
C LYS A 107 -1.69 5.41 25.94
N THR A 108 -1.61 6.56 25.31
CA THR A 108 -2.57 7.66 25.49
C THR A 108 -3.97 7.25 25.01
N ALA A 109 -4.09 6.56 23.88
CA ALA A 109 -5.36 6.08 23.37
C ALA A 109 -6.06 5.13 24.37
N ARG A 110 -5.30 4.23 25.01
CA ARG A 110 -5.83 3.34 26.07
C ARG A 110 -6.32 4.11 27.29
N LEU A 111 -5.58 5.13 27.72
CA LEU A 111 -6.00 5.97 28.86
C LEU A 111 -7.28 6.74 28.55
N MET A 112 -7.52 7.07 27.30
CA MET A 112 -8.76 7.71 26.84
C MET A 112 -9.91 6.72 26.59
N GLY A 113 -9.76 5.43 26.96
CA GLY A 113 -10.79 4.41 26.81
C GLY A 113 -10.93 3.82 25.40
N VAL A 114 -10.01 4.11 24.47
CA VAL A 114 -10.04 3.53 23.13
C VAL A 114 -9.64 2.05 23.19
N PRO A 115 -10.45 1.12 22.65
CA PRO A 115 -10.13 -0.31 22.63
C PRO A 115 -9.07 -0.62 21.57
N THR A 116 -7.81 -0.26 21.84
CA THR A 116 -6.69 -0.32 20.88
C THR A 116 -6.51 -1.69 20.22
N LYS A 117 -6.84 -2.78 20.93
CA LYS A 117 -6.75 -4.13 20.37
C LYS A 117 -7.68 -4.34 19.18
N TRP A 118 -8.95 -3.90 19.29
CA TRP A 118 -9.92 -3.98 18.21
C TRP A 118 -9.57 -3.04 17.06
N VAL A 119 -9.06 -1.86 17.39
CA VAL A 119 -8.62 -0.86 16.41
C VAL A 119 -7.45 -1.40 15.56
N THR A 120 -6.46 -2.02 16.21
CA THR A 120 -5.32 -2.63 15.52
C THR A 120 -5.76 -3.79 14.62
N LEU A 121 -6.62 -4.67 15.13
CA LEU A 121 -7.17 -5.79 14.37
C LEU A 121 -7.92 -5.31 13.12
N PHE A 122 -8.76 -4.29 13.27
CA PHE A 122 -9.50 -3.70 12.16
C PHE A 122 -8.55 -3.06 11.14
N ALA A 123 -7.50 -2.37 11.60
CA ALA A 123 -6.50 -1.78 10.70
C ALA A 123 -5.75 -2.84 9.88
N TRP A 124 -5.39 -3.97 10.50
CA TRP A 124 -4.78 -5.11 9.81
C TRP A 124 -5.73 -5.75 8.78
N ALA A 125 -6.97 -6.01 9.18
CA ALA A 125 -7.98 -6.55 8.27
C ALA A 125 -8.19 -5.64 7.06
N LEU A 126 -8.29 -4.33 7.29
CA LEU A 126 -8.45 -3.31 6.26
C LEU A 126 -7.25 -3.29 5.30
N ALA A 127 -6.02 -3.32 5.83
CA ALA A 127 -4.80 -3.34 5.02
C ALA A 127 -4.74 -4.58 4.12
N LEU A 128 -5.09 -5.76 4.63
CA LEU A 128 -5.10 -7.00 3.84
C LEU A 128 -6.20 -7.01 2.79
N VAL A 129 -7.37 -6.48 3.08
CA VAL A 129 -8.45 -6.32 2.08
C VAL A 129 -7.99 -5.40 0.95
N LEU A 130 -7.40 -4.25 1.28
CA LEU A 130 -6.89 -3.30 0.27
C LEU A 130 -5.74 -3.91 -0.55
N GLY A 131 -4.82 -4.63 0.10
CA GLY A 131 -3.73 -5.33 -0.58
C GLY A 131 -4.24 -6.40 -1.55
N THR A 132 -5.23 -7.20 -1.13
CA THR A 132 -5.85 -8.22 -1.98
C THR A 132 -6.59 -7.60 -3.16
N LEU A 133 -7.33 -6.50 -2.94
CA LEU A 133 -8.00 -5.78 -4.02
C LEU A 133 -7.00 -5.19 -5.01
N SER A 134 -5.92 -4.58 -4.53
CA SER A 134 -4.84 -4.08 -5.40
C SER A 134 -4.23 -5.19 -6.24
N GLY A 135 -3.96 -6.36 -5.64
CA GLY A 135 -3.47 -7.53 -6.34
C GLY A 135 -4.42 -8.02 -7.43
N ALA A 136 -5.70 -8.11 -7.10
CA ALA A 136 -6.73 -8.51 -8.05
C ALA A 136 -6.89 -7.53 -9.23
N MET A 137 -6.66 -6.23 -9.00
CA MET A 137 -6.72 -5.21 -10.05
C MET A 137 -5.51 -5.25 -10.99
N ILE A 138 -4.33 -5.62 -10.49
CA ILE A 138 -3.09 -5.67 -11.25
C ILE A 138 -2.94 -7.01 -11.99
N ALA A 139 -3.40 -8.10 -11.41
CA ALA A 139 -3.25 -9.46 -11.90
C ALA A 139 -3.67 -9.69 -13.37
N PRO A 140 -4.77 -9.10 -13.89
CA PRO A 140 -5.14 -9.25 -15.29
C PRO A 140 -4.21 -8.53 -16.29
N SER A 141 -3.44 -7.54 -15.81
CA SER A 141 -2.52 -6.74 -16.64
C SER A 141 -1.11 -7.35 -16.70
N THR A 142 -0.81 -8.20 -15.71
CA THR A 142 0.47 -8.90 -15.56
C THR A 142 0.20 -10.39 -15.41
N SER A 143 1.20 -11.20 -15.12
CA SER A 143 0.98 -12.59 -14.70
C SER A 143 0.97 -12.66 -13.18
N VAL A 144 0.12 -13.50 -12.61
CA VAL A 144 0.12 -13.81 -11.17
C VAL A 144 1.34 -14.68 -10.87
N THR A 145 2.29 -14.10 -10.18
CA THR A 145 3.48 -14.78 -9.67
C THR A 145 3.57 -14.53 -8.17
N VAL A 146 4.40 -15.30 -7.47
CA VAL A 146 4.61 -15.13 -6.03
C VAL A 146 5.12 -13.72 -5.71
N ASN A 147 5.91 -13.13 -6.61
CA ASN A 147 6.53 -11.81 -6.45
C ASN A 147 5.75 -10.66 -7.11
N LEU A 148 4.49 -10.89 -7.51
CA LEU A 148 3.66 -9.89 -8.20
C LEU A 148 3.62 -8.54 -7.46
N MET A 149 3.58 -8.58 -6.13
CA MET A 149 3.41 -7.40 -5.30
C MET A 149 4.72 -6.71 -4.90
N ASP A 150 5.89 -7.30 -5.17
CA ASP A 150 7.18 -6.74 -4.73
C ASP A 150 7.42 -5.34 -5.30
N SER A 151 7.24 -5.17 -6.61
CA SER A 151 7.40 -3.87 -7.27
C SER A 151 6.36 -2.84 -6.79
N VAL A 152 5.13 -3.29 -6.56
CA VAL A 152 4.04 -2.44 -6.04
C VAL A 152 4.35 -1.97 -4.63
N GLN A 153 4.85 -2.86 -3.76
CA GLN A 153 5.24 -2.55 -2.40
C GLN A 153 6.37 -1.52 -2.35
N VAL A 154 7.42 -1.70 -3.16
CA VAL A 154 8.53 -0.75 -3.25
C VAL A 154 8.04 0.61 -3.73
N ASN A 155 7.26 0.66 -4.81
CA ASN A 155 6.72 1.91 -5.34
C ASN A 155 5.78 2.60 -4.34
N ALA A 156 4.94 1.84 -3.62
CA ALA A 156 4.07 2.37 -2.58
C ALA A 156 4.87 2.97 -1.41
N PHE A 157 5.94 2.30 -0.99
CA PHE A 157 6.83 2.81 0.04
C PHE A 157 7.50 4.12 -0.38
N ILE A 158 8.05 4.17 -1.59
CA ILE A 158 8.66 5.37 -2.16
C ILE A 158 7.63 6.49 -2.30
N ALA A 159 6.39 6.17 -2.69
CA ALA A 159 5.29 7.13 -2.75
C ALA A 159 4.95 7.72 -1.36
N CYS A 160 4.95 6.90 -0.31
CA CYS A 160 4.76 7.36 1.07
C CYS A 160 5.89 8.31 1.51
N VAL A 161 7.13 7.98 1.16
CA VAL A 161 8.30 8.81 1.49
C VAL A 161 8.26 10.14 0.72
N LEU A 162 8.01 10.08 -0.59
CA LEU A 162 7.92 11.28 -1.44
C LEU A 162 6.76 12.18 -1.02
N GLY A 163 5.58 11.61 -0.80
CA GLY A 163 4.38 12.33 -0.40
C GLY A 163 4.42 12.87 1.03
N GLY A 164 5.12 12.16 1.92
CA GLY A 164 5.21 12.42 3.35
C GLY A 164 4.29 11.54 4.18
N PHE A 165 4.84 10.78 5.11
CA PHE A 165 4.12 9.83 5.98
C PHE A 165 3.11 10.48 6.93
N GLN A 166 3.19 11.79 7.15
CA GLN A 166 2.37 12.49 8.14
C GLN A 166 0.98 12.83 7.64
N THR A 167 0.73 12.74 6.34
CA THR A 167 -0.55 13.08 5.73
C THR A 167 -1.11 11.87 4.98
N PHE A 168 -2.43 11.72 5.01
CA PHE A 168 -3.08 10.61 4.30
C PHE A 168 -3.06 10.80 2.77
N TYR A 169 -3.21 12.04 2.31
CA TYR A 169 -3.21 12.38 0.88
C TYR A 169 -1.81 12.49 0.26
N GLY A 170 -0.77 12.65 1.09
CA GLY A 170 0.62 12.68 0.63
C GLY A 170 1.03 11.45 -0.16
N PRO A 171 0.90 10.23 0.40
CA PRO A 171 1.20 8.99 -0.32
C PRO A 171 0.42 8.81 -1.62
N VAL A 172 -0.84 9.24 -1.66
CA VAL A 172 -1.68 9.14 -2.88
C VAL A 172 -1.11 10.05 -3.98
N ILE A 173 -0.82 11.31 -3.66
CA ILE A 173 -0.21 12.25 -4.60
C ILE A 173 1.19 11.77 -5.01
N GLY A 174 1.98 11.26 -4.05
CA GLY A 174 3.27 10.65 -4.30
C GLY A 174 3.19 9.49 -5.29
N ALA A 175 2.21 8.61 -5.16
CA ALA A 175 2.01 7.48 -6.06
C ALA A 175 1.70 7.92 -7.50
N TYR A 176 0.84 8.93 -7.69
CA TYR A 176 0.57 9.49 -9.02
C TYR A 176 1.81 10.14 -9.63
N ILE A 177 2.59 10.90 -8.84
CA ILE A 177 3.83 11.52 -9.32
C ILE A 177 4.83 10.44 -9.76
N ILE A 178 5.01 9.38 -8.96
CA ILE A 178 5.91 8.27 -9.27
C ILE A 178 5.45 7.55 -10.54
N ALA A 179 4.17 7.23 -10.65
CA ALA A 179 3.63 6.55 -11.82
C ALA A 179 3.84 7.37 -13.11
N ILE A 180 3.54 8.67 -13.08
CA ILE A 180 3.75 9.56 -14.23
C ILE A 180 5.25 9.68 -14.55
N ALA A 181 6.09 9.92 -13.53
CA ALA A 181 7.52 10.08 -13.73
C ALA A 181 8.19 8.80 -14.25
N THR A 182 7.78 7.61 -13.75
CA THR A 182 8.28 6.32 -14.24
C THR A 182 7.95 6.17 -15.73
N ASN A 183 6.71 6.45 -16.13
CA ASN A 183 6.29 6.33 -17.53
C ASN A 183 7.05 7.32 -18.44
N LEU A 184 7.21 8.57 -18.01
CA LEU A 184 7.96 9.58 -18.76
C LEU A 184 9.44 9.20 -18.91
N LEU A 185 10.09 8.78 -17.82
CA LEU A 185 11.49 8.36 -17.86
C LEU A 185 11.69 7.10 -18.71
N SER A 186 10.77 6.15 -18.65
CA SER A 186 10.82 4.94 -19.45
C SER A 186 10.64 5.24 -20.95
N TYR A 187 9.84 6.24 -21.28
CA TYR A 187 9.58 6.62 -22.67
C TYR A 187 10.70 7.51 -23.26
N TYR A 188 11.14 8.55 -22.53
CA TYR A 188 12.06 9.56 -23.08
C TYR A 188 13.54 9.25 -22.83
N VAL A 189 13.87 8.51 -21.77
CA VAL A 189 15.26 8.24 -21.37
C VAL A 189 15.64 6.80 -21.69
N SER A 190 15.02 5.84 -21.02
CA SER A 190 15.29 4.42 -21.24
C SER A 190 14.21 3.56 -20.61
N SER A 191 13.69 2.59 -21.37
CA SER A 191 12.73 1.60 -20.87
C SER A 191 13.35 0.65 -19.82
N VAL A 192 14.68 0.46 -19.87
CA VAL A 192 15.40 -0.43 -18.92
C VAL A 192 15.78 0.32 -17.64
N TRP A 193 16.26 1.56 -17.76
CA TRP A 193 16.80 2.32 -16.63
C TRP A 193 15.82 3.34 -16.03
N GLY A 194 14.65 3.55 -16.61
CA GLY A 194 13.70 4.58 -16.18
C GLY A 194 13.32 4.50 -14.70
N THR A 195 13.03 3.30 -14.21
CA THR A 195 12.67 3.08 -12.81
C THR A 195 13.84 3.32 -11.85
N GLN A 196 15.05 2.88 -12.22
CA GLN A 196 16.26 3.07 -11.42
C GLN A 196 16.63 4.55 -11.31
N ILE A 197 16.55 5.28 -12.42
CA ILE A 197 16.78 6.73 -12.45
C ILE A 197 15.77 7.44 -11.54
N LEU A 198 14.50 7.04 -11.59
CA LEU A 198 13.48 7.60 -10.70
C LEU A 198 13.84 7.39 -9.23
N TYR A 199 14.27 6.18 -8.86
CA TYR A 199 14.64 5.89 -7.47
C TYR A 199 15.81 6.76 -6.99
N ILE A 200 16.82 6.97 -7.85
CA ILE A 200 17.94 7.88 -7.56
C ILE A 200 17.43 9.32 -7.35
N LEU A 201 16.55 9.80 -8.24
CA LEU A 201 15.97 11.15 -8.12
C LEU A 201 15.17 11.31 -6.82
N VAL A 202 14.41 10.29 -6.41
CA VAL A 202 13.65 10.32 -5.15
C VAL A 202 14.60 10.31 -3.95
N ILE A 203 15.69 9.54 -3.97
CA ILE A 203 16.70 9.56 -2.91
C ILE A 203 17.32 10.96 -2.79
N ILE A 204 17.72 11.57 -3.89
CA ILE A 204 18.25 12.94 -3.92
C ILE A 204 17.20 13.91 -3.36
N PHE A 205 15.94 13.80 -3.78
CA PHE A 205 14.86 14.64 -3.28
C PHE A 205 14.70 14.55 -1.75
N ILE A 206 14.77 13.32 -1.18
CA ILE A 206 14.61 13.09 0.27
C ILE A 206 15.75 13.73 1.05
N VAL A 207 16.98 13.72 0.52
CA VAL A 207 18.14 14.41 1.15
C VAL A 207 17.87 15.90 1.30
N PHE A 208 17.26 16.55 0.30
CA PHE A 208 16.92 17.98 0.38
C PHE A 208 15.63 18.26 1.16
N LYS A 209 14.65 17.36 1.12
CA LYS A 209 13.35 17.55 1.75
C LYS A 209 12.88 16.30 2.51
N PRO A 210 13.47 16.01 3.70
CA PRO A 210 13.21 14.75 4.42
C PRO A 210 11.79 14.60 4.95
N VAL A 211 10.98 15.65 4.93
CA VAL A 211 9.57 15.62 5.37
C VAL A 211 8.61 15.20 4.25
N GLY A 212 9.12 15.06 3.00
CA GLY A 212 8.31 14.81 1.81
C GLY A 212 7.68 16.08 1.23
N LEU A 213 6.89 15.92 0.16
CA LEU A 213 6.26 17.04 -0.56
C LEU A 213 5.28 17.83 0.31
N ILE A 214 4.45 17.13 1.08
CA ILE A 214 3.30 17.68 1.81
C ILE A 214 3.47 17.53 3.33
N GLY A 215 4.58 16.97 3.79
CA GLY A 215 4.85 16.78 5.20
C GLY A 215 5.06 18.12 5.94
N LYS A 216 4.51 18.23 7.15
CA LYS A 216 4.76 19.35 8.05
C LYS A 216 5.86 18.98 9.03
N LYS A 217 6.83 19.88 9.28
CA LYS A 217 7.81 19.68 10.36
C LYS A 217 7.08 19.69 11.70
N THR A 218 7.00 18.53 12.37
CA THR A 218 6.55 18.47 13.75
C THR A 218 7.68 18.96 14.66
N VAL A 219 7.55 20.17 15.15
CA VAL A 219 8.42 20.67 16.25
C VAL A 219 7.96 19.92 17.50
N LYS A 220 8.75 18.98 17.99
CA LYS A 220 8.56 18.44 19.34
C LYS A 220 8.79 19.62 20.29
N LYS A 221 7.74 20.15 20.90
CA LYS A 221 7.88 20.96 22.10
C LYS A 221 8.34 20.00 23.20
N VAL A 222 9.56 20.19 23.64
CA VAL A 222 10.15 19.54 24.82
C VAL A 222 9.44 20.07 26.04
#